data_b572443885df8e33a0d3aa5e7bd0b6f5
#
_entry.id   b572443885df8e33a0d3aa5e7bd0b6f5
#
_cell.length_a   1.000
_cell.length_b   1.000
_cell.length_c   1.000
_cell.angle_alpha   90.00
_cell.angle_beta   90.00
_cell.angle_gamma   90.00
#
_symmetry.space_group_name_H-M   'P 1'
#
loop_
_entity.id
_entity.type
_entity.pdbx_description
1 polymer ?
#
loop_
_entity_poly.entity_id
_entity_poly.type
_entity_poly.pdbx_seq_one_letter_code
_entity_poly.pdbx_strand_id
1 'polypeptide(L)'
;MILKVLYEKRSMTQAAEVLYMTQPALTKRIKSIESEWGIEVVKRSSRGVTFTEEGKYLVKKSSIMIDFLNEIQEHFADRKMSKELLKIGVPNSFSRLHLPALLKTYKDQYDHLQIKTMANSSDVLIRNLTDGTVDIAIICGDYPYIGEKTCLFEEKLFAIAPKGMKQEELGDQPLIESFLNPMVKLTVDQWWKSQFGSMPHEAHHVPYTDIAIEMVEKGLGITFAFGDTWNIDEEKLRFIPIYSRDEQQVSRKVWMMLSEKCYKSEDVMDFVTFVEKYYHVN
;
A
#
# COMPACT_ATOMS: atom_id res chain seq x y z
N MET A 1 -20.17 0.92 15.16
CA MET A 1 -19.92 -0.52 15.33
C MET A 1 -21.04 -1.39 14.75
N ILE A 2 -22.32 -1.19 15.10
CA ILE A 2 -23.47 -2.03 14.65
C ILE A 2 -23.54 -2.16 13.11
N LEU A 3 -23.50 -1.05 12.38
CA LEU A 3 -23.58 -1.06 10.92
C LEU A 3 -22.40 -1.76 10.24
N LYS A 4 -21.19 -1.63 10.78
CA LYS A 4 -19.99 -2.31 10.27
C LYS A 4 -20.12 -3.82 10.39
N VAL A 5 -20.50 -4.34 11.56
CA VAL A 5 -20.71 -5.77 11.79
C VAL A 5 -21.82 -6.32 10.90
N LEU A 6 -22.94 -5.62 10.76
CA LEU A 6 -24.04 -6.04 9.89
C LEU A 6 -23.62 -6.01 8.40
N TYR A 7 -22.80 -5.04 8.00
CA TYR A 7 -22.29 -4.95 6.64
C TYR A 7 -21.36 -6.12 6.29
N GLU A 8 -20.54 -6.57 7.23
CA GLU A 8 -19.66 -7.74 7.07
C GLU A 8 -20.45 -9.06 7.03
N LYS A 9 -21.39 -9.24 7.98
CA LYS A 9 -22.12 -10.51 8.14
C LYS A 9 -23.28 -10.71 7.15
N ARG A 10 -23.84 -9.63 6.59
CA ARG A 10 -25.00 -9.67 5.69
C ARG A 10 -26.21 -10.45 6.23
N SER A 11 -26.23 -10.71 7.53
CA SER A 11 -27.25 -11.50 8.24
C SER A 11 -27.57 -10.85 9.58
N MET A 12 -28.86 -10.60 9.84
CA MET A 12 -29.31 -10.02 11.11
C MET A 12 -29.02 -10.94 12.30
N THR A 13 -29.18 -12.25 12.12
CA THR A 13 -28.92 -13.24 13.17
C THR A 13 -27.42 -13.29 13.52
N GLN A 14 -26.56 -13.48 12.52
CA GLN A 14 -25.12 -13.55 12.73
C GLN A 14 -24.55 -12.22 13.27
N ALA A 15 -25.07 -11.09 12.81
CA ALA A 15 -24.63 -9.79 13.33
C ALA A 15 -25.07 -9.60 14.79
N ALA A 16 -26.27 -10.04 15.16
CA ALA A 16 -26.76 -9.99 16.54
C ALA A 16 -25.91 -10.86 17.48
N GLU A 17 -25.54 -12.06 17.06
CA GLU A 17 -24.63 -12.95 17.80
C GLU A 17 -23.27 -12.29 18.06
N VAL A 18 -22.63 -11.74 17.04
CA VAL A 18 -21.34 -11.04 17.16
C VAL A 18 -21.42 -9.81 18.09
N LEU A 19 -22.57 -9.14 18.10
CA LEU A 19 -22.82 -7.96 18.92
C LEU A 19 -23.32 -8.29 20.33
N TYR A 20 -23.46 -9.58 20.68
CA TYR A 20 -24.00 -10.05 21.97
C TYR A 20 -25.37 -9.47 22.28
N MET A 21 -26.26 -9.42 21.27
CA MET A 21 -27.59 -8.87 21.41
C MET A 21 -28.65 -9.77 20.72
N THR A 22 -29.91 -9.57 21.03
CA THR A 22 -30.99 -10.30 20.35
C THR A 22 -31.28 -9.67 18.98
N GLN A 23 -31.72 -10.48 18.00
CA GLN A 23 -32.09 -9.99 16.66
C GLN A 23 -33.18 -8.89 16.71
N PRO A 24 -34.24 -8.96 17.58
CA PRO A 24 -35.19 -7.86 17.75
C PRO A 24 -34.53 -6.56 18.24
N ALA A 25 -33.57 -6.66 19.17
CA ALA A 25 -32.82 -5.49 19.68
C ALA A 25 -31.98 -4.86 18.57
N LEU A 26 -31.27 -5.67 17.78
CA LEU A 26 -30.52 -5.18 16.61
C LEU A 26 -31.45 -4.49 15.60
N THR A 27 -32.61 -5.11 15.33
CA THR A 27 -33.62 -4.53 14.43
C THR A 27 -34.09 -3.16 14.90
N LYS A 28 -34.39 -3.03 16.20
CA LYS A 28 -34.81 -1.74 16.80
C LYS A 28 -33.72 -0.67 16.68
N ARG A 29 -32.45 -1.04 16.88
CA ARG A 29 -31.32 -0.12 16.74
C ARG A 29 -31.15 0.38 15.31
N ILE A 30 -31.27 -0.51 14.30
CA ILE A 30 -31.19 -0.11 12.90
C ILE A 30 -32.33 0.83 12.53
N LYS A 31 -33.56 0.50 12.91
CA LYS A 31 -34.72 1.40 12.70
C LYS A 31 -34.55 2.76 13.36
N SER A 32 -33.93 2.81 14.56
CA SER A 32 -33.63 4.07 15.22
C SER A 32 -32.66 4.91 14.38
N ILE A 33 -31.60 4.31 13.81
CA ILE A 33 -30.65 4.99 12.93
C ILE A 33 -31.36 5.47 11.65
N GLU A 34 -32.17 4.63 11.02
CA GLU A 34 -32.94 4.98 9.82
C GLU A 34 -33.88 6.17 10.07
N SER A 35 -34.56 6.15 11.22
CA SER A 35 -35.46 7.24 11.63
C SER A 35 -34.73 8.55 11.95
N GLU A 36 -33.56 8.46 12.60
CA GLU A 36 -32.76 9.64 12.98
C GLU A 36 -32.22 10.38 11.75
N TRP A 37 -31.78 9.59 10.74
CA TRP A 37 -31.19 10.18 9.52
C TRP A 37 -32.19 10.34 8.37
N GLY A 38 -33.44 9.84 8.53
CA GLY A 38 -34.47 9.91 7.50
C GLY A 38 -34.15 9.09 6.23
N ILE A 39 -33.38 8.00 6.36
CA ILE A 39 -32.92 7.18 5.25
C ILE A 39 -33.21 5.69 5.51
N GLU A 40 -33.36 4.91 4.44
CA GLU A 40 -33.34 3.45 4.53
C GLU A 40 -31.88 2.96 4.43
N VAL A 41 -31.38 2.29 5.46
CA VAL A 41 -29.99 1.79 5.50
C VAL A 41 -29.88 0.39 4.92
N VAL A 42 -30.89 -0.48 5.18
CA VAL A 42 -30.87 -1.87 4.77
C VAL A 42 -32.20 -2.34 4.21
N LYS A 43 -32.15 -3.14 3.15
CA LYS A 43 -33.27 -3.91 2.60
C LYS A 43 -33.15 -5.36 3.05
N ARG A 44 -34.27 -5.93 3.52
CA ARG A 44 -34.34 -7.31 3.98
C ARG A 44 -35.00 -8.18 2.92
N SER A 45 -34.47 -9.36 2.71
CA SER A 45 -35.04 -10.36 1.82
C SER A 45 -34.84 -11.76 2.40
N SER A 46 -35.48 -12.76 1.80
CA SER A 46 -35.26 -14.17 2.15
C SER A 46 -33.81 -14.64 1.96
N ARG A 47 -33.01 -13.87 1.24
CA ARG A 47 -31.58 -14.13 0.98
C ARG A 47 -30.64 -13.40 1.95
N GLY A 48 -31.18 -12.68 2.95
CA GLY A 48 -30.38 -11.91 3.93
C GLY A 48 -30.62 -10.41 3.85
N VAL A 49 -29.56 -9.65 4.20
CA VAL A 49 -29.58 -8.19 4.29
C VAL A 49 -28.70 -7.57 3.20
N THR A 50 -29.27 -6.64 2.43
CA THR A 50 -28.54 -5.80 1.47
C THR A 50 -28.55 -4.36 1.92
N PHE A 51 -27.44 -3.64 1.73
CA PHE A 51 -27.34 -2.23 2.07
C PHE A 51 -27.75 -1.35 0.88
N THR A 52 -28.48 -0.27 1.16
CA THR A 52 -28.76 0.81 0.21
C THR A 52 -27.47 1.58 -0.09
N GLU A 53 -27.47 2.48 -1.08
CA GLU A 53 -26.30 3.34 -1.34
C GLU A 53 -26.06 4.30 -0.16
N GLU A 54 -27.12 4.84 0.43
CA GLU A 54 -27.08 5.65 1.64
C GLU A 54 -26.51 4.86 2.82
N GLY A 55 -26.94 3.60 2.96
CA GLY A 55 -26.43 2.68 3.98
C GLY A 55 -24.93 2.36 3.81
N LYS A 56 -24.47 2.12 2.59
CA LYS A 56 -23.03 1.92 2.30
C LYS A 56 -22.23 3.18 2.62
N TYR A 57 -22.73 4.34 2.24
CA TYR A 57 -22.12 5.63 2.57
C TYR A 57 -22.00 5.82 4.08
N LEU A 58 -23.07 5.55 4.83
CA LEU A 58 -23.09 5.68 6.28
C LEU A 58 -22.12 4.70 6.95
N VAL A 59 -22.00 3.45 6.47
CA VAL A 59 -21.01 2.48 6.94
C VAL A 59 -19.59 3.00 6.73
N LYS A 60 -19.29 3.49 5.52
CA LYS A 60 -17.96 4.04 5.19
C LYS A 60 -17.59 5.21 6.10
N LYS A 61 -18.51 6.16 6.30
CA LYS A 61 -18.25 7.34 7.14
C LYS A 61 -18.17 6.99 8.63
N SER A 62 -19.03 6.11 9.12
CA SER A 62 -18.96 5.67 10.53
C SER A 62 -17.70 4.86 10.82
N SER A 63 -17.14 4.12 9.87
CA SER A 63 -15.83 3.46 10.04
C SER A 63 -14.72 4.50 10.24
N ILE A 64 -14.66 5.54 9.41
CA ILE A 64 -13.69 6.63 9.55
C ILE A 64 -13.81 7.32 10.92
N MET A 65 -15.04 7.57 11.38
CA MET A 65 -15.28 8.17 12.71
C MET A 65 -14.82 7.25 13.86
N ILE A 66 -15.03 5.94 13.74
CA ILE A 66 -14.57 4.98 14.75
C ILE A 66 -13.05 4.95 14.79
N ASP A 67 -12.40 4.93 13.62
CA ASP A 67 -10.93 4.95 13.54
C ASP A 67 -10.36 6.24 14.17
N PHE A 68 -11.00 7.38 13.93
CA PHE A 68 -10.65 8.65 14.58
C PHE A 68 -10.85 8.65 16.08
N LEU A 69 -11.95 8.08 16.59
CA LEU A 69 -12.18 7.93 18.03
C LEU A 69 -11.16 6.98 18.68
N ASN A 70 -10.79 5.89 18.00
CA ASN A 70 -9.74 4.99 18.47
C ASN A 70 -8.40 5.71 18.55
N GLU A 71 -8.06 6.55 17.57
CA GLU A 71 -6.86 7.39 17.57
C GLU A 71 -6.84 8.34 18.79
N ILE A 72 -7.98 8.98 19.08
CA ILE A 72 -8.11 9.84 20.28
C ILE A 72 -7.92 9.00 21.56
N GLN A 73 -8.53 7.83 21.65
CA GLN A 73 -8.41 6.95 22.81
C GLN A 73 -6.96 6.44 22.98
N GLU A 74 -6.33 6.01 21.90
CA GLU A 74 -4.92 5.62 21.88
C GLU A 74 -4.04 6.79 22.37
N HIS A 75 -4.25 7.99 21.87
CA HIS A 75 -3.50 9.19 22.29
C HIS A 75 -3.61 9.48 23.79
N PHE A 76 -4.75 9.22 24.42
CA PHE A 76 -4.95 9.46 25.85
C PHE A 76 -4.62 8.26 26.75
N ALA A 77 -4.72 7.02 26.22
CA ALA A 77 -4.32 5.80 26.95
C ALA A 77 -2.81 5.77 27.17
N ASP A 78 -2.04 6.31 26.24
CA ASP A 78 -0.59 6.24 26.20
C ASP A 78 0.15 7.25 27.11
N ARG A 79 -0.57 8.20 27.72
CA ARG A 79 0.06 9.24 28.56
C ARG A 79 0.73 8.74 29.86
N LYS A 80 0.63 7.46 30.20
CA LYS A 80 1.18 6.98 31.48
C LYS A 80 2.52 6.24 31.43
N MET A 81 2.99 5.72 30.28
CA MET A 81 4.31 5.05 30.10
C MET A 81 4.57 4.56 28.66
N SER A 82 4.05 5.17 27.62
CA SER A 82 4.23 4.62 26.27
C SER A 82 5.16 5.47 25.41
N LYS A 83 5.94 4.76 24.61
CA LYS A 83 6.72 5.30 23.51
C LYS A 83 5.81 6.04 22.56
N GLU A 84 6.28 7.14 21.99
CA GLU A 84 5.53 7.86 20.97
C GLU A 84 5.22 6.96 19.78
N LEU A 85 4.00 7.01 19.26
CA LEU A 85 3.56 6.18 18.13
C LEU A 85 3.81 6.91 16.81
N LEU A 86 4.72 6.37 16.01
CA LEU A 86 5.01 6.81 14.65
C LEU A 86 4.32 5.89 13.63
N LYS A 87 3.47 6.45 12.77
CA LYS A 87 2.77 5.71 11.71
C LYS A 87 3.48 5.92 10.36
N ILE A 88 3.98 4.86 9.77
CA ILE A 88 4.74 4.90 8.51
C ILE A 88 3.99 4.16 7.41
N GLY A 89 3.70 4.84 6.31
CA GLY A 89 3.20 4.23 5.08
C GLY A 89 4.34 3.89 4.12
N VAL A 90 4.35 2.68 3.56
CA VAL A 90 5.38 2.25 2.62
C VAL A 90 4.79 1.51 1.42
N PRO A 91 5.39 1.60 0.21
CA PRO A 91 4.97 0.78 -0.92
C PRO A 91 5.19 -0.71 -0.66
N ASN A 92 4.39 -1.57 -1.31
CA ASN A 92 4.52 -3.01 -1.14
C ASN A 92 5.92 -3.54 -1.49
N SER A 93 6.57 -3.01 -2.54
CA SER A 93 7.95 -3.35 -2.89
C SER A 93 8.94 -2.95 -1.79
N PHE A 94 8.82 -1.71 -1.28
CA PHE A 94 9.67 -1.22 -0.20
C PHE A 94 9.48 -2.05 1.09
N SER A 95 8.24 -2.43 1.41
CA SER A 95 7.95 -3.25 2.58
C SER A 95 8.61 -4.63 2.53
N ARG A 96 8.85 -5.17 1.33
CA ARG A 96 9.53 -6.46 1.12
C ARG A 96 11.04 -6.34 1.08
N LEU A 97 11.55 -5.35 0.36
CA LEU A 97 12.98 -5.26 0.06
C LEU A 97 13.79 -4.46 1.09
N HIS A 98 13.19 -3.45 1.69
CA HIS A 98 13.92 -2.46 2.50
C HIS A 98 13.46 -2.37 3.96
N LEU A 99 12.14 -2.42 4.20
CA LEU A 99 11.58 -2.11 5.52
C LEU A 99 12.09 -3.02 6.65
N PRO A 100 12.22 -4.36 6.48
CA PRO A 100 12.68 -5.22 7.56
C PRO A 100 14.09 -4.88 8.05
N ALA A 101 15.03 -4.62 7.13
CA ALA A 101 16.41 -4.27 7.46
C ALA A 101 16.49 -2.87 8.11
N LEU A 102 15.75 -1.89 7.55
CA LEU A 102 15.66 -0.53 8.09
C LEU A 102 15.17 -0.53 9.54
N LEU A 103 14.03 -1.20 9.80
CA LEU A 103 13.44 -1.25 11.14
C LEU A 103 14.31 -2.04 12.14
N LYS A 104 14.97 -3.11 11.68
CA LYS A 104 15.92 -3.85 12.53
C LYS A 104 17.08 -2.99 12.94
N THR A 105 17.72 -2.28 11.99
CA THR A 105 18.85 -1.39 12.28
C THR A 105 18.43 -0.24 13.20
N TYR A 106 17.23 0.33 13.01
CA TYR A 106 16.71 1.35 13.89
C TYR A 106 16.50 0.82 15.30
N LYS A 107 15.83 -0.31 15.46
CA LYS A 107 15.52 -0.91 16.75
C LYS A 107 16.77 -1.32 17.54
N ASP A 108 17.85 -1.65 16.86
CA ASP A 108 19.13 -2.01 17.54
C ASP A 108 19.85 -0.79 18.16
N GLN A 109 19.51 0.43 17.69
CA GLN A 109 20.14 1.66 18.14
C GLN A 109 19.20 2.51 19.01
N TYR A 110 17.88 2.41 18.81
CA TYR A 110 16.88 3.27 19.43
C TYR A 110 15.69 2.45 19.93
N ASP A 111 15.13 2.86 21.06
CA ASP A 111 13.99 2.20 21.72
C ASP A 111 12.92 3.19 22.21
N HIS A 112 12.90 4.41 21.71
CA HIS A 112 12.01 5.48 22.19
C HIS A 112 10.70 5.61 21.37
N LEU A 113 10.63 5.05 20.15
CA LEU A 113 9.42 5.07 19.34
C LEU A 113 8.73 3.71 19.25
N GLN A 114 7.40 3.74 19.22
CA GLN A 114 6.60 2.63 18.74
C GLN A 114 6.27 2.87 17.25
N ILE A 115 6.75 2.01 16.38
CA ILE A 115 6.54 2.17 14.93
C ILE A 115 5.41 1.25 14.47
N LYS A 116 4.38 1.84 13.86
CA LYS A 116 3.30 1.12 13.18
C LYS A 116 3.43 1.32 11.67
N THR A 117 3.47 0.24 10.92
CA THR A 117 3.66 0.28 9.48
C THR A 117 2.40 -0.11 8.72
N MET A 118 2.18 0.51 7.55
CA MET A 118 1.11 0.21 6.62
C MET A 118 1.70 0.07 5.21
N ALA A 119 1.38 -1.01 4.51
CA ALA A 119 1.78 -1.19 3.12
C ALA A 119 0.60 -0.92 2.17
N ASN A 120 0.85 -0.12 1.11
CA ASN A 120 -0.15 0.18 0.09
C ASN A 120 0.55 0.72 -1.19
N SER A 121 -0.23 1.08 -2.22
CA SER A 121 0.31 1.79 -3.39
C SER A 121 0.65 3.26 -3.07
N SER A 122 1.61 3.84 -3.78
CA SER A 122 2.09 5.21 -3.54
C SER A 122 0.98 6.26 -3.60
N ASP A 123 0.01 6.12 -4.50
CA ASP A 123 -1.13 7.03 -4.63
C ASP A 123 -2.08 6.97 -3.43
N VAL A 124 -2.27 5.79 -2.81
CA VAL A 124 -3.02 5.64 -1.56
C VAL A 124 -2.23 6.23 -0.38
N LEU A 125 -0.92 5.99 -0.34
CA LEU A 125 -0.06 6.49 0.74
C LEU A 125 0.03 8.02 0.78
N ILE A 126 0.03 8.70 -0.38
CA ILE A 126 -0.04 10.16 -0.42
C ILE A 126 -1.35 10.68 0.15
N ARG A 127 -2.47 10.02 -0.16
CA ARG A 127 -3.76 10.38 0.46
C ARG A 127 -3.72 10.17 1.96
N ASN A 128 -3.20 9.04 2.43
CA ASN A 128 -3.06 8.73 3.85
C ASN A 128 -2.14 9.70 4.59
N LEU A 129 -1.10 10.21 3.92
CA LEU A 129 -0.23 11.25 4.48
C LEU A 129 -0.97 12.60 4.58
N THR A 130 -1.73 12.95 3.55
CA THR A 130 -2.49 14.21 3.48
C THR A 130 -3.64 14.24 4.51
N ASP A 131 -4.32 13.12 4.73
CA ASP A 131 -5.42 13.01 5.71
C ASP A 131 -4.95 12.70 7.14
N GLY A 132 -3.63 12.49 7.33
CA GLY A 132 -3.01 12.24 8.63
C GLY A 132 -3.17 10.80 9.14
N THR A 133 -3.56 9.85 8.27
CA THR A 133 -3.60 8.41 8.60
C THR A 133 -2.20 7.85 8.84
N VAL A 134 -1.19 8.38 8.14
CA VAL A 134 0.24 8.14 8.38
C VAL A 134 0.97 9.46 8.61
N ASP A 135 2.06 9.41 9.36
CA ASP A 135 2.90 10.57 9.68
C ASP A 135 4.05 10.72 8.68
N ILE A 136 4.61 9.60 8.25
CA ILE A 136 5.65 9.51 7.22
C ILE A 136 5.16 8.58 6.11
N ALA A 137 5.39 8.96 4.85
CA ALA A 137 5.15 8.07 3.71
C ALA A 137 6.43 7.91 2.88
N ILE A 138 6.80 6.65 2.61
CA ILE A 138 7.76 6.34 1.55
C ILE A 138 6.97 6.23 0.24
N ILE A 139 7.46 6.88 -0.82
CA ILE A 139 6.75 6.99 -2.09
C ILE A 139 7.71 6.61 -3.22
N CYS A 140 7.30 5.69 -4.07
CA CYS A 140 8.03 5.31 -5.27
C CYS A 140 7.49 6.05 -6.49
N GLY A 141 8.34 6.84 -7.15
CA GLY A 141 8.00 7.68 -8.30
C GLY A 141 7.72 9.14 -7.92
N ASP A 142 7.62 9.98 -8.93
CA ASP A 142 7.43 11.41 -8.76
C ASP A 142 5.93 11.75 -8.67
N TYR A 143 5.50 12.10 -7.47
CA TYR A 143 4.15 12.56 -7.18
C TYR A 143 4.18 14.01 -6.68
N PRO A 144 3.16 14.81 -7.03
CA PRO A 144 3.00 16.15 -6.46
C PRO A 144 2.70 16.04 -4.95
N TYR A 145 3.44 16.79 -4.14
CA TYR A 145 3.23 16.89 -2.70
C TYR A 145 3.58 18.29 -2.23
N ILE A 146 2.70 18.89 -1.41
CA ILE A 146 2.90 20.21 -0.80
C ILE A 146 3.40 19.96 0.62
N GLY A 147 4.68 19.77 0.79
CA GLY A 147 5.34 19.49 2.06
C GLY A 147 6.78 19.11 1.81
N GLU A 148 7.49 18.79 2.87
CA GLU A 148 8.86 18.35 2.75
C GLU A 148 8.96 16.94 2.21
N LYS A 149 9.87 16.75 1.25
CA LYS A 149 10.20 15.45 0.69
C LYS A 149 11.71 15.32 0.48
N THR A 150 12.25 14.23 0.94
CA THR A 150 13.67 13.87 0.79
C THR A 150 13.79 12.69 -0.18
N CYS A 151 14.65 12.81 -1.20
CA CYS A 151 14.96 11.67 -2.07
C CYS A 151 15.93 10.74 -1.34
N LEU A 152 15.48 9.51 -1.05
CA LEU A 152 16.30 8.54 -0.33
C LEU A 152 17.29 7.85 -1.26
N PHE A 153 16.83 7.37 -2.40
CA PHE A 153 17.64 6.70 -3.41
C PHE A 153 16.86 6.57 -4.74
N GLU A 154 17.54 6.03 -5.72
CA GLU A 154 16.99 5.76 -7.05
C GLU A 154 16.99 4.25 -7.32
N GLU A 155 15.86 3.69 -7.73
CA GLU A 155 15.70 2.30 -8.13
C GLU A 155 15.75 2.18 -9.66
N LYS A 156 16.49 1.21 -10.17
CA LYS A 156 16.59 0.89 -11.59
C LYS A 156 15.52 -0.12 -12.01
N LEU A 157 15.04 -0.02 -13.25
CA LEU A 157 14.08 -0.96 -13.83
C LEU A 157 14.81 -2.14 -14.47
N PHE A 158 14.30 -3.35 -14.21
CA PHE A 158 14.75 -4.59 -14.81
C PHE A 158 13.57 -5.38 -15.36
N ALA A 159 13.79 -6.12 -16.47
CA ALA A 159 12.95 -7.25 -16.78
C ALA A 159 13.49 -8.48 -16.05
N ILE A 160 12.60 -9.31 -15.53
CA ILE A 160 12.92 -10.61 -14.96
C ILE A 160 12.45 -11.66 -15.94
N ALA A 161 13.38 -12.45 -16.46
CA ALA A 161 13.17 -13.38 -17.54
C ALA A 161 14.02 -14.66 -17.35
N PRO A 162 13.74 -15.75 -18.09
CA PRO A 162 14.57 -16.96 -18.11
C PRO A 162 16.04 -16.66 -18.40
N LYS A 163 16.96 -17.36 -17.76
CA LYS A 163 18.43 -17.12 -17.75
C LYS A 163 19.06 -17.07 -19.12
N GLY A 164 18.67 -17.58 -20.13
CA GLY A 164 19.26 -17.51 -21.48
C GLY A 164 18.70 -16.42 -22.38
N MET A 165 17.60 -15.80 -21.98
CA MET A 165 16.84 -14.85 -22.80
C MET A 165 17.59 -13.51 -22.97
N LYS A 166 17.57 -12.97 -24.19
CA LYS A 166 18.12 -11.65 -24.52
C LYS A 166 17.02 -10.59 -24.49
N GLN A 167 17.44 -9.33 -24.42
CA GLN A 167 16.48 -8.21 -24.39
C GLN A 167 15.60 -8.15 -25.65
N GLU A 168 16.14 -8.47 -26.80
CA GLU A 168 15.42 -8.46 -28.08
C GLU A 168 14.29 -9.50 -28.12
N GLU A 169 14.41 -10.57 -27.33
CA GLU A 169 13.45 -11.68 -27.28
C GLU A 169 12.27 -11.40 -26.32
N LEU A 170 12.36 -10.33 -25.51
CA LEU A 170 11.29 -9.95 -24.56
C LEU A 170 9.98 -9.63 -25.29
N GLY A 171 10.06 -9.05 -26.50
CA GLY A 171 8.90 -8.61 -27.29
C GLY A 171 7.93 -9.73 -27.65
N ASP A 172 8.42 -10.97 -27.75
CA ASP A 172 7.65 -12.15 -28.10
C ASP A 172 7.08 -12.89 -26.88
N GLN A 173 7.40 -12.42 -25.67
CA GLN A 173 7.00 -13.09 -24.44
C GLN A 173 5.69 -12.53 -23.87
N PRO A 174 4.85 -13.39 -23.26
CA PRO A 174 3.71 -12.94 -22.48
C PRO A 174 4.16 -12.10 -21.29
N LEU A 175 3.54 -10.94 -21.08
CA LEU A 175 3.81 -10.09 -19.92
C LEU A 175 2.94 -10.51 -18.73
N ILE A 176 3.56 -10.76 -17.60
CA ILE A 176 2.92 -10.93 -16.31
C ILE A 176 2.98 -9.57 -15.59
N GLU A 177 1.87 -8.85 -15.61
CA GLU A 177 1.78 -7.53 -15.02
C GLU A 177 1.58 -7.61 -13.50
N SER A 178 2.45 -6.95 -12.74
CA SER A 178 2.34 -6.81 -11.27
C SER A 178 2.24 -5.36 -10.80
N PHE A 179 1.93 -4.43 -11.70
CA PHE A 179 1.94 -3.01 -11.42
C PHE A 179 0.60 -2.54 -10.87
N LEU A 180 0.54 -2.28 -9.57
CA LEU A 180 -0.58 -1.59 -8.94
C LEU A 180 -0.51 -0.07 -9.15
N ASN A 181 0.65 0.45 -9.58
CA ASN A 181 0.89 1.87 -9.77
C ASN A 181 0.79 2.24 -11.25
N PRO A 182 -0.17 3.09 -11.66
CA PRO A 182 -0.34 3.52 -13.05
C PRO A 182 0.90 4.19 -13.67
N MET A 183 1.72 4.89 -12.87
CA MET A 183 2.95 5.52 -13.35
C MET A 183 4.00 4.49 -13.75
N VAL A 184 4.12 3.39 -12.98
CA VAL A 184 5.02 2.28 -13.32
C VAL A 184 4.56 1.63 -14.61
N LYS A 185 3.25 1.33 -14.74
CA LYS A 185 2.68 0.78 -15.97
C LYS A 185 3.00 1.68 -17.17
N LEU A 186 2.73 2.97 -17.05
CA LEU A 186 3.01 3.92 -18.13
C LEU A 186 4.50 3.92 -18.54
N THR A 187 5.42 3.85 -17.60
CA THR A 187 6.86 3.80 -17.87
C THR A 187 7.23 2.53 -18.67
N VAL A 188 6.72 1.37 -18.25
CA VAL A 188 6.96 0.10 -18.94
C VAL A 188 6.32 0.10 -20.34
N ASP A 189 5.08 0.54 -20.47
CA ASP A 189 4.36 0.61 -21.74
C ASP A 189 5.05 1.52 -22.75
N GLN A 190 5.53 2.69 -22.31
CA GLN A 190 6.27 3.64 -23.15
C GLN A 190 7.60 3.04 -23.60
N TRP A 191 8.35 2.41 -22.69
CA TRP A 191 9.59 1.75 -23.04
C TRP A 191 9.33 0.61 -24.03
N TRP A 192 8.37 -0.29 -23.73
CA TRP A 192 8.02 -1.43 -24.57
C TRP A 192 7.66 -0.99 -26.00
N LYS A 193 6.75 -0.02 -26.11
CA LYS A 193 6.37 0.54 -27.41
C LYS A 193 7.56 1.14 -28.15
N SER A 194 8.50 1.73 -27.44
CA SER A 194 9.70 2.32 -28.04
C SER A 194 10.67 1.26 -28.59
N GLN A 195 10.71 0.06 -28.00
CA GLN A 195 11.59 -1.02 -28.38
C GLN A 195 10.98 -1.91 -29.47
N PHE A 196 9.71 -2.29 -29.31
CA PHE A 196 9.07 -3.32 -30.13
C PHE A 196 7.98 -2.77 -31.07
N GLY A 197 7.62 -1.50 -30.99
CA GLY A 197 6.63 -0.87 -31.86
C GLY A 197 5.18 -1.25 -31.59
N SER A 198 4.92 -2.18 -30.69
CA SER A 198 3.60 -2.70 -30.28
C SER A 198 3.40 -2.53 -28.78
N MET A 199 2.20 -2.79 -28.28
CA MET A 199 1.96 -2.96 -26.84
C MET A 199 2.29 -4.40 -26.42
N PRO A 200 2.66 -4.63 -25.13
CA PRO A 200 2.93 -5.97 -24.65
C PRO A 200 1.67 -6.84 -24.72
N HIS A 201 1.87 -8.14 -24.97
CA HIS A 201 0.82 -9.13 -24.80
C HIS A 201 0.68 -9.45 -23.30
N GLU A 202 -0.27 -8.79 -22.64
CA GLU A 202 -0.57 -9.04 -21.23
C GLU A 202 -1.31 -10.38 -21.10
N ALA A 203 -0.64 -11.37 -20.49
CA ALA A 203 -1.21 -12.70 -20.28
C ALA A 203 -1.83 -12.83 -18.88
N HIS A 204 -1.21 -12.21 -17.88
CA HIS A 204 -1.61 -12.33 -16.49
C HIS A 204 -1.48 -10.99 -15.76
N HIS A 205 -2.40 -10.76 -14.81
CA HIS A 205 -2.36 -9.63 -13.90
C HIS A 205 -2.37 -10.15 -12.47
N VAL A 206 -1.34 -9.80 -11.70
CA VAL A 206 -1.16 -10.26 -10.31
C VAL A 206 -0.89 -9.09 -9.37
N PRO A 207 -1.29 -9.19 -8.08
CA PRO A 207 -1.20 -8.05 -7.17
C PRO A 207 0.21 -7.72 -6.71
N TYR A 208 1.17 -8.66 -6.79
CA TYR A 208 2.51 -8.49 -6.23
C TYR A 208 3.60 -9.03 -7.15
N THR A 209 4.74 -8.34 -7.14
CA THR A 209 5.91 -8.67 -7.99
C THR A 209 6.51 -10.03 -7.67
N ASP A 210 6.52 -10.47 -6.42
CA ASP A 210 7.00 -11.80 -6.03
C ASP A 210 6.15 -12.94 -6.65
N ILE A 211 4.84 -12.76 -6.74
CA ILE A 211 3.95 -13.71 -7.45
C ILE A 211 4.30 -13.72 -8.95
N ALA A 212 4.51 -12.54 -9.55
CA ALA A 212 4.92 -12.48 -10.95
C ALA A 212 6.26 -13.18 -11.20
N ILE A 213 7.24 -12.99 -10.31
CA ILE A 213 8.54 -13.68 -10.38
C ILE A 213 8.38 -15.20 -10.32
N GLU A 214 7.54 -15.70 -9.40
CA GLU A 214 7.26 -17.14 -9.30
C GLU A 214 6.61 -17.68 -10.57
N MET A 215 5.73 -16.91 -11.21
CA MET A 215 5.13 -17.30 -12.50
C MET A 215 6.15 -17.30 -13.63
N VAL A 216 7.09 -16.36 -13.66
CA VAL A 216 8.22 -16.37 -14.63
C VAL A 216 9.08 -17.62 -14.42
N GLU A 217 9.35 -18.01 -13.19
CA GLU A 217 10.09 -19.24 -12.87
C GLU A 217 9.40 -20.50 -13.38
N LYS A 218 8.05 -20.49 -13.45
CA LYS A 218 7.24 -21.57 -14.03
C LYS A 218 7.11 -21.49 -15.56
N GLY A 219 7.77 -20.53 -16.22
CA GLY A 219 7.77 -20.38 -17.67
C GLY A 219 6.50 -19.75 -18.26
N LEU A 220 5.73 -18.99 -17.48
CA LEU A 220 4.48 -18.36 -17.92
C LEU A 220 4.66 -17.02 -18.64
N GLY A 221 5.90 -16.53 -18.75
CA GLY A 221 6.21 -15.27 -19.41
C GLY A 221 7.37 -14.54 -18.75
N ILE A 222 7.34 -13.21 -18.82
CA ILE A 222 8.31 -12.30 -18.19
C ILE A 222 7.58 -11.29 -17.32
N THR A 223 8.32 -10.63 -16.42
CA THR A 223 7.78 -9.50 -15.64
C THR A 223 8.81 -8.37 -15.52
N PHE A 224 8.37 -7.21 -15.06
CA PHE A 224 9.24 -6.06 -14.75
C PHE A 224 9.23 -5.76 -13.27
N ALA A 225 10.38 -5.38 -12.74
CA ALA A 225 10.53 -4.96 -11.36
C ALA A 225 11.53 -3.80 -11.23
N PHE A 226 11.28 -2.91 -10.27
CA PHE A 226 12.28 -1.95 -9.83
C PHE A 226 13.12 -2.57 -8.70
N GLY A 227 14.45 -2.34 -8.77
CA GLY A 227 15.44 -2.95 -7.89
C GLY A 227 15.88 -4.34 -8.36
N ASP A 228 17.10 -4.69 -8.01
CA ASP A 228 17.75 -5.97 -8.34
C ASP A 228 17.91 -6.89 -7.10
N THR A 229 17.31 -6.50 -5.98
CA THR A 229 17.39 -7.23 -4.71
C THR A 229 16.23 -8.20 -4.47
N TRP A 230 15.38 -8.38 -5.48
CA TRP A 230 14.34 -9.41 -5.44
C TRP A 230 14.97 -10.80 -5.35
N ASN A 231 14.41 -11.64 -4.47
CA ASN A 231 14.84 -13.02 -4.36
C ASN A 231 14.38 -13.80 -5.62
N ILE A 232 15.33 -14.15 -6.48
CA ILE A 232 15.11 -14.97 -7.68
C ILE A 232 16.02 -16.20 -7.64
N ASP A 233 15.60 -17.27 -8.30
CA ASP A 233 16.48 -18.43 -8.58
C ASP A 233 17.42 -18.07 -9.74
N GLU A 234 18.63 -17.62 -9.44
CA GLU A 234 19.64 -17.19 -10.43
C GLU A 234 20.11 -18.33 -11.36
N GLU A 235 19.78 -19.57 -11.06
CA GLU A 235 20.03 -20.67 -11.99
C GLU A 235 19.00 -20.72 -13.11
N LYS A 236 17.79 -20.22 -12.87
CA LYS A 236 16.67 -20.22 -13.81
C LYS A 236 16.36 -18.85 -14.40
N LEU A 237 16.52 -17.80 -13.62
CA LEU A 237 16.13 -16.44 -13.95
C LEU A 237 17.31 -15.48 -13.98
N ARG A 238 17.10 -14.33 -14.60
CA ARG A 238 18.04 -13.21 -14.58
C ARG A 238 17.34 -11.87 -14.60
N PHE A 239 18.02 -10.85 -14.09
CA PHE A 239 17.69 -9.46 -14.29
C PHE A 239 18.28 -8.96 -15.61
N ILE A 240 17.45 -8.40 -16.47
CA ILE A 240 17.86 -7.71 -17.70
C ILE A 240 17.66 -6.22 -17.47
N PRO A 241 18.72 -5.39 -17.40
CA PRO A 241 18.60 -3.94 -17.21
C PRO A 241 17.85 -3.31 -18.39
N ILE A 242 16.95 -2.37 -18.08
CA ILE A 242 16.11 -1.71 -19.10
C ILE A 242 16.64 -0.32 -19.36
N TYR A 243 17.02 -0.06 -20.60
CA TYR A 243 17.57 1.23 -21.04
C TYR A 243 16.58 1.99 -21.91
N SER A 244 16.51 3.31 -21.71
CA SER A 244 15.81 4.23 -22.60
C SER A 244 16.55 4.38 -23.95
N ARG A 245 15.93 5.09 -24.89
CA ARG A 245 16.59 5.40 -26.19
C ARG A 245 17.88 6.23 -26.05
N ASP A 246 18.00 6.97 -24.97
CA ASP A 246 19.18 7.80 -24.65
C ASP A 246 20.25 7.01 -23.88
N GLU A 247 20.17 5.67 -23.92
CA GLU A 247 21.11 4.75 -23.27
C GLU A 247 21.21 4.91 -21.73
N GLN A 248 20.23 5.60 -21.12
CA GLN A 248 20.12 5.70 -19.68
C GLN A 248 19.23 4.58 -19.14
N GLN A 249 19.67 3.91 -18.08
CA GLN A 249 18.85 2.89 -17.45
C GLN A 249 17.58 3.54 -16.87
N VAL A 250 16.43 3.00 -17.23
CA VAL A 250 15.15 3.48 -16.72
C VAL A 250 15.12 3.33 -15.21
N SER A 251 14.72 4.37 -14.52
CA SER A 251 14.75 4.43 -13.06
C SER A 251 13.57 5.22 -12.50
N ARG A 252 13.38 5.10 -11.19
CA ARG A 252 12.47 5.93 -10.40
C ARG A 252 13.11 6.35 -9.10
N LYS A 253 12.75 7.52 -8.60
CA LYS A 253 13.16 7.97 -7.28
C LYS A 253 12.27 7.39 -6.20
N VAL A 254 12.88 7.12 -5.04
CA VAL A 254 12.19 6.76 -3.81
C VAL A 254 12.28 7.93 -2.85
N TRP A 255 11.13 8.43 -2.44
CA TRP A 255 11.00 9.62 -1.60
C TRP A 255 10.52 9.27 -0.21
N MET A 256 11.04 9.94 0.79
CA MET A 256 10.42 10.07 2.11
C MET A 256 9.67 11.40 2.15
N MET A 257 8.39 11.36 2.49
CA MET A 257 7.53 12.54 2.62
C MET A 257 6.97 12.62 4.04
N LEU A 258 6.96 13.83 4.61
CA LEU A 258 6.62 14.07 6.01
C LEU A 258 5.30 14.85 6.12
N SER A 259 4.46 14.48 7.08
CA SER A 259 3.34 15.33 7.50
C SER A 259 3.84 16.46 8.41
N GLU A 260 3.07 17.54 8.52
CA GLU A 260 3.40 18.65 9.42
C GLU A 260 3.50 18.24 10.90
N LYS A 261 2.89 17.13 11.28
CA LYS A 261 2.94 16.61 12.65
C LYS A 261 4.35 16.16 13.05
N CYS A 262 5.15 15.65 12.09
CA CYS A 262 6.50 15.14 12.37
C CYS A 262 7.39 16.20 13.04
N TYR A 263 7.26 17.46 12.64
CA TYR A 263 8.08 18.57 13.20
C TYR A 263 7.78 18.94 14.65
N LYS A 264 6.73 18.36 15.25
CA LYS A 264 6.34 18.63 16.64
C LYS A 264 6.95 17.64 17.62
N SER A 265 7.65 16.62 17.13
CA SER A 265 8.26 15.55 17.92
C SER A 265 9.74 15.42 17.61
N GLU A 266 10.60 15.57 18.59
CA GLU A 266 12.03 15.34 18.48
C GLU A 266 12.31 13.87 18.17
N ASP A 267 11.63 12.94 18.83
CA ASP A 267 11.79 11.49 18.61
C ASP A 267 11.48 11.09 17.15
N VAL A 268 10.44 11.69 16.56
CA VAL A 268 10.08 11.43 15.16
C VAL A 268 11.13 12.04 14.21
N MET A 269 11.64 13.23 14.51
CA MET A 269 12.69 13.85 13.70
C MET A 269 14.02 13.11 13.81
N ASP A 270 14.31 12.50 14.95
CA ASP A 270 15.45 11.58 15.09
C ASP A 270 15.31 10.36 14.19
N PHE A 271 14.11 9.79 14.06
CA PHE A 271 13.84 8.72 13.10
C PHE A 271 14.04 9.18 11.65
N VAL A 272 13.56 10.38 11.29
CA VAL A 272 13.77 10.97 9.95
C VAL A 272 15.26 11.07 9.65
N THR A 273 16.03 11.69 10.56
CA THR A 273 17.47 11.83 10.46
C THR A 273 18.19 10.48 10.34
N PHE A 274 17.74 9.48 11.12
CA PHE A 274 18.24 8.12 11.01
C PHE A 274 18.01 7.53 9.61
N VAL A 275 16.80 7.68 9.03
CA VAL A 275 16.49 7.17 7.69
C VAL A 275 17.34 7.84 6.63
N GLU A 276 17.50 9.17 6.69
CA GLU A 276 18.37 9.93 5.78
C GLU A 276 19.81 9.44 5.84
N LYS A 277 20.35 9.28 7.06
CA LYS A 277 21.70 8.73 7.26
C LYS A 277 21.83 7.29 6.76
N TYR A 278 20.80 6.46 6.97
CA TYR A 278 20.78 5.05 6.53
C TYR A 278 20.90 4.94 5.01
N TYR A 279 20.26 5.84 4.27
CA TYR A 279 20.34 5.90 2.80
C TYR A 279 21.40 6.89 2.26
N HIS A 280 22.30 7.41 3.11
CA HIS A 280 23.36 8.33 2.73
C HIS A 280 22.86 9.59 2.02
N VAL A 281 21.72 10.13 2.43
CA VAL A 281 21.23 11.43 1.96
C VAL A 281 22.09 12.53 2.58
N ASN A 282 22.67 13.38 1.73
CA ASN A 282 23.53 14.50 2.14
C ASN A 282 22.72 15.79 2.37
#